data_d16854f3bf8860e4fcaf50061a4792da
#
_entry.id   d16854f3bf8860e4fcaf50061a4792da
#
_cell.length_a   1.000
_cell.length_b   1.000
_cell.length_c   1.000
_cell.angle_alpha   90.00
_cell.angle_beta   90.00
_cell.angle_gamma   90.00
#
_symmetry.space_group_name_H-M   'P 1'
#
loop_
_entity.id
_entity.type
_entity.pdbx_description
1 polymer ?
#
loop_
_entity_poly.entity_id
_entity_poly.type
_entity_poly.pdbx_seq_one_letter_code
_entity_poly.pdbx_strand_id
1 'polypeptide(L)'
;EALAGNLREDIYKGHDQKFLKATVLVGLDPSFTVKAHIMMPEDQAFNLLSYILNFHFFDEEAEKIYKNSKVYDEGDIYFYFDPNTQDEDYPKGFGVFDAPHNCAAVFGLRYFGELKKGTLTLAWAMAHRNGYTACHGGEKSFHFKDKDDKVFAFYGLSGSGKSTLTHEMYDGKYDITVLHDDAFIISREDGSSVALEPSYFDKTHDYPAGPHETKYYTTIMNCAVTQDEDGKKVIVTEDLRNNNGRVIKTRYTSPHRVDYEDAP
;
A
#
# COMPACT_ATOMS: atom_id res chain seq x y z
N GLU A 1 -22.62 -10.29 14.42
CA GLU A 1 -22.35 -11.62 15.02
C GLU A 1 -22.67 -12.78 14.06
N ALA A 2 -23.82 -12.79 13.37
CA ALA A 2 -24.16 -13.85 12.40
C ALA A 2 -23.15 -13.91 11.23
N LEU A 3 -22.77 -12.76 10.65
CA LEU A 3 -21.79 -12.68 9.58
C LEU A 3 -20.41 -13.22 10.03
N ALA A 4 -19.96 -12.87 11.23
CA ALA A 4 -18.70 -13.36 11.79
C ALA A 4 -18.73 -14.88 12.06
N GLY A 5 -19.89 -15.45 12.40
CA GLY A 5 -20.10 -16.88 12.56
C GLY A 5 -19.97 -17.61 11.21
N ASN A 6 -20.62 -17.14 10.17
CA ASN A 6 -20.54 -17.69 8.83
C ASN A 6 -19.12 -17.62 8.27
N LEU A 7 -18.41 -16.49 8.44
CA LEU A 7 -17.01 -16.33 8.05
C LEU A 7 -16.10 -17.35 8.71
N ARG A 8 -16.30 -17.60 10.01
CA ARG A 8 -15.53 -18.61 10.75
C ARG A 8 -15.77 -20.00 10.20
N GLU A 9 -17.02 -20.35 9.88
CA GLU A 9 -17.36 -21.63 9.26
C GLU A 9 -16.74 -21.78 7.86
N ASP A 10 -16.76 -20.74 7.04
CA ASP A 10 -16.19 -20.79 5.69
C ASP A 10 -14.67 -20.93 5.73
N ILE A 11 -13.98 -20.24 6.63
CA ILE A 11 -12.55 -20.45 6.88
C ILE A 11 -12.26 -21.88 7.31
N TYR A 12 -13.10 -22.50 8.15
CA TYR A 12 -12.93 -23.89 8.58
C TYR A 12 -13.29 -24.91 7.50
N LYS A 13 -14.27 -24.63 6.64
CA LYS A 13 -14.63 -25.52 5.50
C LYS A 13 -13.55 -25.53 4.42
N GLY A 14 -12.70 -24.49 4.35
CA GLY A 14 -11.56 -24.39 3.44
C GLY A 14 -10.36 -25.27 3.83
N HIS A 15 -10.50 -26.23 4.72
CA HIS A 15 -9.40 -27.06 5.23
C HIS A 15 -8.54 -27.78 4.17
N ASP A 16 -9.12 -28.08 3.01
CA ASP A 16 -8.42 -28.75 1.91
C ASP A 16 -7.78 -27.78 0.90
N GLN A 17 -7.96 -26.48 1.08
CA GLN A 17 -7.35 -25.47 0.22
C GLN A 17 -5.93 -25.16 0.66
N LYS A 18 -5.04 -25.00 -0.32
CA LYS A 18 -3.70 -24.50 -0.07
C LYS A 18 -3.72 -22.97 0.00
N PHE A 19 -3.04 -22.45 0.99
CA PHE A 19 -2.93 -21.01 1.22
C PHE A 19 -1.49 -20.54 1.11
N LEU A 20 -1.33 -19.36 0.52
CA LEU A 20 -0.12 -18.58 0.59
C LEU A 20 -0.19 -17.68 1.82
N LYS A 21 0.96 -17.51 2.48
CA LYS A 21 1.11 -16.62 3.63
C LYS A 21 2.34 -15.74 3.43
N ALA A 22 2.24 -14.49 3.85
CA ALA A 22 3.39 -13.61 3.97
C ALA A 22 3.29 -12.77 5.23
N THR A 23 4.44 -12.33 5.69
CA THR A 23 4.57 -11.37 6.78
C THR A 23 5.33 -10.15 6.25
N VAL A 24 4.83 -8.96 6.53
CA VAL A 24 5.41 -7.69 6.14
C VAL A 24 5.47 -6.72 7.30
N LEU A 25 6.31 -5.72 7.17
CA LEU A 25 6.40 -4.60 8.07
C LEU A 25 5.64 -3.41 7.47
N VAL A 26 4.84 -2.73 8.29
CA VAL A 26 4.11 -1.50 7.96
C VAL A 26 4.60 -0.40 8.88
N GLY A 27 5.06 0.71 8.29
CA GLY A 27 5.83 1.71 9.00
C GLY A 27 7.33 1.42 8.90
N LEU A 28 8.13 2.47 8.72
CA LEU A 28 9.55 2.35 8.40
C LEU A 28 10.47 2.82 9.53
N ASP A 29 9.89 3.36 10.59
CA ASP A 29 10.62 3.92 11.73
C ASP A 29 10.15 3.29 13.06
N PRO A 30 11.06 3.05 14.03
CA PRO A 30 10.69 2.49 15.33
C PRO A 30 9.67 3.32 16.12
N SER A 31 9.47 4.60 15.81
CA SER A 31 8.40 5.38 16.46
C SER A 31 7.01 4.83 16.15
N PHE A 32 6.83 4.23 14.94
CA PHE A 32 5.63 3.50 14.58
C PHE A 32 5.95 2.43 13.54
N THR A 33 5.96 1.19 13.96
CA THR A 33 6.14 0.04 13.08
C THR A 33 5.29 -1.10 13.58
N VAL A 34 4.49 -1.70 12.70
CA VAL A 34 3.62 -2.83 13.00
C VAL A 34 3.88 -3.98 12.03
N LYS A 35 3.68 -5.20 12.48
CA LYS A 35 3.82 -6.40 11.66
C LYS A 35 2.47 -6.85 11.16
N ALA A 36 2.37 -7.19 9.88
CA ALA A 36 1.15 -7.66 9.25
C ALA A 36 1.34 -9.03 8.61
N HIS A 37 0.40 -9.92 8.92
CA HIS A 37 0.30 -11.25 8.32
C HIS A 37 -0.86 -11.29 7.35
N ILE A 38 -0.59 -11.74 6.13
CA ILE A 38 -1.64 -11.97 5.14
C ILE A 38 -1.73 -13.44 4.79
N MET A 39 -2.94 -13.91 4.58
CA MET A 39 -3.25 -15.26 4.12
C MET A 39 -4.26 -15.20 2.97
N MET A 40 -4.00 -15.94 1.89
CA MET A 40 -4.84 -16.00 0.70
C MET A 40 -4.71 -17.33 -0.02
N PRO A 41 -5.69 -17.74 -0.86
CA PRO A 41 -5.59 -18.95 -1.69
C PRO A 41 -4.36 -18.94 -2.62
N GLU A 42 -3.86 -20.14 -2.97
CA GLU A 42 -2.62 -20.26 -3.76
C GLU A 42 -2.72 -19.67 -5.19
N ASP A 43 -3.91 -19.55 -5.75
CA ASP A 43 -4.16 -18.91 -7.05
C ASP A 43 -4.00 -17.38 -7.04
N GLN A 44 -3.76 -16.80 -5.84
CA GLN A 44 -3.57 -15.37 -5.66
C GLN A 44 -2.08 -14.93 -5.56
N ALA A 45 -1.17 -15.74 -6.10
CA ALA A 45 0.27 -15.50 -6.00
C ALA A 45 0.70 -14.11 -6.50
N PHE A 46 0.07 -13.57 -7.55
CA PHE A 46 0.38 -12.22 -8.05
C PHE A 46 -0.06 -11.12 -7.10
N ASN A 47 -1.20 -11.29 -6.43
CA ASN A 47 -1.64 -10.36 -5.40
C ASN A 47 -0.71 -10.40 -4.19
N LEU A 48 -0.24 -11.60 -3.79
CA LEU A 48 0.74 -11.74 -2.72
C LEU A 48 2.07 -11.07 -3.07
N LEU A 49 2.57 -11.27 -4.28
CA LEU A 49 3.80 -10.63 -4.74
C LEU A 49 3.67 -9.10 -4.74
N SER A 50 2.54 -8.56 -5.23
CA SER A 50 2.26 -7.13 -5.18
C SER A 50 2.23 -6.61 -3.73
N TYR A 51 1.68 -7.39 -2.82
CA TYR A 51 1.59 -7.04 -1.40
C TYR A 51 2.98 -6.96 -0.76
N ILE A 52 3.84 -7.96 -1.00
CA ILE A 52 5.21 -7.99 -0.49
C ILE A 52 6.04 -6.83 -1.05
N LEU A 53 5.83 -6.47 -2.33
CA LEU A 53 6.54 -5.36 -2.97
C LEU A 53 6.02 -3.98 -2.54
N ASN A 54 4.80 -3.89 -2.05
CA ASN A 54 4.23 -2.64 -1.55
C ASN A 54 4.67 -2.32 -0.12
N PHE A 55 4.83 -3.35 0.71
CA PHE A 55 5.28 -3.24 2.09
C PHE A 55 6.72 -3.77 2.23
N HIS A 56 7.32 -3.59 3.38
CA HIS A 56 8.64 -4.14 3.64
C HIS A 56 8.51 -5.63 4.01
N PHE A 57 9.15 -6.52 3.27
CA PHE A 57 9.20 -7.93 3.61
C PHE A 57 9.84 -8.13 4.99
N PHE A 58 9.26 -9.02 5.81
CA PHE A 58 9.72 -9.22 7.17
C PHE A 58 10.97 -10.12 7.19
N ASP A 59 12.13 -9.50 7.19
CA ASP A 59 13.45 -10.11 7.30
C ASP A 59 14.11 -9.79 8.66
N GLU A 60 15.39 -10.09 8.82
CA GLU A 60 16.14 -9.84 10.06
C GLU A 60 16.27 -8.34 10.41
N GLU A 61 16.33 -7.48 9.40
CA GLU A 61 16.39 -6.02 9.60
C GLU A 61 15.03 -5.50 10.05
N ALA A 62 13.98 -5.90 9.37
CA ALA A 62 12.60 -5.58 9.74
C ALA A 62 12.27 -6.06 11.17
N GLU A 63 12.76 -7.26 11.56
CA GLU A 63 12.57 -7.77 12.91
C GLU A 63 13.22 -6.87 13.98
N LYS A 64 14.39 -6.32 13.69
CA LYS A 64 15.09 -5.39 14.61
C LYS A 64 14.31 -4.08 14.76
N ILE A 65 13.82 -3.52 13.66
CA ILE A 65 12.98 -2.31 13.68
C ILE A 65 11.72 -2.57 14.50
N TYR A 66 11.01 -3.66 14.20
CA TYR A 66 9.77 -4.03 14.86
C TYR A 66 9.93 -4.23 16.36
N LYS A 67 10.98 -4.92 16.83
CA LYS A 67 11.25 -5.14 18.27
C LYS A 67 11.49 -3.83 19.04
N ASN A 68 11.90 -2.78 18.36
CA ASN A 68 12.11 -1.46 18.95
C ASN A 68 10.92 -0.52 18.73
N SER A 69 9.83 -1.00 18.12
CA SER A 69 8.65 -0.18 17.88
C SER A 69 8.00 0.29 19.17
N LYS A 70 7.66 1.57 19.25
CA LYS A 70 6.90 2.14 20.37
C LYS A 70 5.50 1.52 20.50
N VAL A 71 4.98 0.90 19.44
CA VAL A 71 3.65 0.25 19.41
C VAL A 71 3.73 -1.28 19.39
N TYR A 72 4.87 -1.84 19.78
CA TYR A 72 5.10 -3.29 19.79
C TYR A 72 4.01 -4.07 20.54
N ASP A 73 3.53 -3.54 21.65
CA ASP A 73 2.52 -4.19 22.51
C ASP A 73 1.09 -4.19 21.92
N GLU A 74 0.85 -3.46 20.84
CA GLU A 74 -0.44 -3.49 20.12
C GLU A 74 -0.72 -4.85 19.45
N GLY A 75 0.31 -5.66 19.27
CA GLY A 75 0.23 -6.94 18.56
C GLY A 75 0.30 -6.78 17.04
N ASP A 76 0.08 -7.89 16.34
CA ASP A 76 0.20 -7.97 14.90
C ASP A 76 -1.15 -7.75 14.20
N ILE A 77 -1.10 -7.30 12.94
CA ILE A 77 -2.25 -7.27 12.03
C ILE A 77 -2.42 -8.65 11.40
N TYR A 78 -3.67 -9.13 11.31
CA TYR A 78 -4.03 -10.35 10.61
C TYR A 78 -5.05 -10.05 9.52
N PHE A 79 -4.69 -10.38 8.27
CA PHE A 79 -5.52 -10.13 7.11
C PHE A 79 -5.79 -11.43 6.34
N TYR A 80 -7.07 -11.78 6.19
CA TYR A 80 -7.50 -12.89 5.36
C TYR A 80 -8.14 -12.37 4.08
N PHE A 81 -7.73 -12.91 2.94
CA PHE A 81 -8.23 -12.51 1.63
C PHE A 81 -8.63 -13.75 0.83
N ASP A 82 -9.88 -13.84 0.46
CA ASP A 82 -10.40 -14.91 -0.38
C ASP A 82 -11.35 -14.37 -1.47
N PRO A 83 -10.84 -14.08 -2.67
CA PRO A 83 -11.65 -13.59 -3.78
C PRO A 83 -12.53 -14.67 -4.40
N ASN A 84 -12.36 -15.94 -4.03
CA ASN A 84 -13.09 -17.07 -4.59
C ASN A 84 -14.37 -17.38 -3.81
N THR A 85 -14.43 -17.01 -2.55
CA THR A 85 -15.66 -17.13 -1.75
C THR A 85 -16.71 -16.15 -2.26
N GLN A 86 -17.90 -16.67 -2.54
CA GLN A 86 -19.07 -15.90 -3.00
C GLN A 86 -20.20 -16.01 -1.99
N ASP A 87 -20.89 -14.92 -1.77
CA ASP A 87 -22.03 -14.83 -0.88
C ASP A 87 -23.23 -14.25 -1.66
N GLU A 88 -24.41 -14.86 -1.55
CA GLU A 88 -25.61 -14.47 -2.28
C GLU A 88 -26.13 -13.10 -1.81
N ASP A 89 -25.97 -12.76 -0.54
CA ASP A 89 -26.36 -11.47 0.02
C ASP A 89 -25.37 -10.36 -0.38
N TYR A 90 -24.12 -10.74 -0.72
CA TYR A 90 -23.03 -9.83 -1.10
C TYR A 90 -22.41 -10.20 -2.45
N PRO A 91 -23.16 -10.18 -3.55
CA PRO A 91 -22.69 -10.67 -4.87
C PRO A 91 -21.53 -9.86 -5.46
N LYS A 92 -21.22 -8.71 -4.91
CA LYS A 92 -20.04 -7.88 -5.28
C LYS A 92 -18.85 -8.09 -4.38
N GLY A 93 -18.95 -9.02 -3.44
CA GLY A 93 -17.96 -9.21 -2.38
C GLY A 93 -18.14 -8.24 -1.21
N PHE A 94 -17.43 -8.49 -0.14
CA PHE A 94 -17.48 -7.67 1.08
C PHE A 94 -16.18 -7.75 1.88
N GLY A 95 -15.98 -6.79 2.79
CA GLY A 95 -14.89 -6.78 3.75
C GLY A 95 -15.40 -6.57 5.17
N VAL A 96 -14.78 -7.27 6.10
CA VAL A 96 -15.02 -7.13 7.54
C VAL A 96 -13.74 -6.66 8.21
N PHE A 97 -13.83 -5.62 9.01
CA PHE A 97 -12.70 -5.03 9.71
C PHE A 97 -13.00 -4.98 11.21
N ASP A 98 -12.15 -5.62 11.99
CA ASP A 98 -12.16 -5.57 13.44
C ASP A 98 -10.91 -4.83 13.92
N ALA A 99 -11.00 -3.51 13.92
CA ALA A 99 -9.89 -2.63 14.29
C ALA A 99 -9.44 -2.79 15.75
N PRO A 100 -10.32 -3.03 16.74
CA PRO A 100 -9.90 -3.35 18.11
C PRO A 100 -9.00 -4.58 18.24
N HIS A 101 -9.18 -5.59 17.37
CA HIS A 101 -8.39 -6.81 17.39
C HIS A 101 -7.38 -6.92 16.24
N ASN A 102 -7.15 -5.83 15.51
CA ASN A 102 -6.21 -5.76 14.39
C ASN A 102 -6.44 -6.81 13.29
N CYS A 103 -7.69 -7.17 13.03
CA CYS A 103 -8.04 -8.22 12.08
C CYS A 103 -8.92 -7.68 10.95
N ALA A 104 -8.73 -8.23 9.76
CA ALA A 104 -9.64 -8.02 8.64
C ALA A 104 -9.78 -9.28 7.77
N ALA A 105 -10.92 -9.39 7.10
CA ALA A 105 -11.16 -10.40 6.09
C ALA A 105 -11.90 -9.78 4.90
N VAL A 106 -11.49 -10.12 3.68
CA VAL A 106 -12.10 -9.66 2.43
C VAL A 106 -12.44 -10.85 1.56
N PHE A 107 -13.68 -10.90 1.07
CA PHE A 107 -14.24 -12.00 0.32
C PHE A 107 -14.86 -11.55 -0.99
N GLY A 108 -14.75 -12.37 -2.03
CA GLY A 108 -15.38 -12.14 -3.33
C GLY A 108 -14.82 -10.96 -4.13
N LEU A 109 -13.84 -10.26 -3.62
CA LEU A 109 -13.18 -9.12 -4.27
C LEU A 109 -11.80 -9.53 -4.78
N ARG A 110 -11.51 -9.24 -6.06
CA ARG A 110 -10.20 -9.54 -6.68
C ARG A 110 -9.29 -8.32 -6.77
N TYR A 111 -9.74 -7.20 -6.26
CA TYR A 111 -9.04 -5.93 -6.38
C TYR A 111 -7.91 -5.82 -5.37
N PHE A 112 -6.67 -5.68 -5.85
CA PHE A 112 -5.47 -5.55 -5.01
C PHE A 112 -5.55 -4.37 -4.03
N GLY A 113 -6.24 -3.29 -4.41
CA GLY A 113 -6.42 -2.12 -3.54
C GLY A 113 -7.05 -2.45 -2.19
N GLU A 114 -7.90 -3.48 -2.11
CA GLU A 114 -8.51 -3.90 -0.84
C GLU A 114 -7.47 -4.50 0.13
N LEU A 115 -6.49 -5.23 -0.39
CA LEU A 115 -5.39 -5.76 0.41
C LEU A 115 -4.52 -4.64 0.98
N LYS A 116 -4.07 -3.76 0.09
CA LYS A 116 -3.21 -2.63 0.44
C LYS A 116 -3.91 -1.69 1.42
N LYS A 117 -5.07 -1.15 1.00
CA LYS A 117 -5.79 -0.16 1.81
C LYS A 117 -6.40 -0.77 3.07
N GLY A 118 -6.78 -2.04 3.03
CA GLY A 118 -7.28 -2.75 4.21
C GLY A 118 -6.21 -2.87 5.29
N THR A 119 -4.99 -3.27 4.92
CA THR A 119 -3.85 -3.33 5.85
C THR A 119 -3.54 -1.95 6.42
N LEU A 120 -3.49 -0.91 5.55
CA LEU A 120 -3.27 0.47 5.99
C LEU A 120 -4.39 0.97 6.91
N THR A 121 -5.64 0.59 6.66
CA THR A 121 -6.77 0.95 7.54
C THR A 121 -6.57 0.44 8.96
N LEU A 122 -6.12 -0.80 9.12
CA LEU A 122 -5.80 -1.36 10.45
C LEU A 122 -4.58 -0.67 11.07
N ALA A 123 -3.52 -0.43 10.30
CA ALA A 123 -2.34 0.31 10.77
C ALA A 123 -2.71 1.74 11.20
N TRP A 124 -3.55 2.43 10.44
CA TRP A 124 -4.06 3.76 10.81
C TRP A 124 -4.93 3.74 12.08
N ALA A 125 -5.72 2.70 12.29
CA ALA A 125 -6.47 2.54 13.53
C ALA A 125 -5.54 2.36 14.74
N MET A 126 -4.47 1.57 14.59
CA MET A 126 -3.42 1.41 15.59
C MET A 126 -2.69 2.75 15.83
N ALA A 127 -2.31 3.45 14.78
CA ALA A 127 -1.66 4.76 14.87
C ALA A 127 -2.55 5.77 15.63
N HIS A 128 -3.85 5.80 15.31
CA HIS A 128 -4.79 6.70 15.98
C HIS A 128 -4.85 6.45 17.50
N ARG A 129 -4.89 5.19 17.93
CA ARG A 129 -4.89 4.81 19.36
C ARG A 129 -3.60 5.24 20.06
N ASN A 130 -2.49 5.31 19.32
CA ASN A 130 -1.16 5.60 19.82
C ASN A 130 -0.71 7.06 19.61
N GLY A 131 -1.63 7.99 19.43
CA GLY A 131 -1.31 9.41 19.42
C GLY A 131 -0.91 9.97 18.06
N TYR A 132 -1.17 9.25 16.98
CA TYR A 132 -0.92 9.72 15.61
C TYR A 132 -2.21 10.16 14.90
N THR A 133 -2.04 10.94 13.85
CA THR A 133 -3.08 11.28 12.87
C THR A 133 -2.81 10.53 11.57
N ALA A 134 -3.79 9.76 11.11
CA ALA A 134 -3.71 9.03 9.86
C ALA A 134 -3.89 9.96 8.66
N CYS A 135 -3.01 9.86 7.66
CA CYS A 135 -3.04 10.68 6.46
C CYS A 135 -3.00 9.82 5.20
N HIS A 136 -3.95 10.08 4.30
CA HIS A 136 -3.96 9.55 2.94
C HIS A 136 -3.54 10.66 1.99
N GLY A 137 -2.27 10.66 1.61
CA GLY A 137 -1.68 11.72 0.81
C GLY A 137 -0.19 11.54 0.62
N GLY A 138 0.49 12.62 0.28
CA GLY A 138 1.93 12.62 0.10
C GLY A 138 2.59 13.76 0.84
N GLU A 139 3.88 13.64 1.01
CA GLU A 139 4.74 14.64 1.63
C GLU A 139 5.94 14.95 0.77
N LYS A 140 6.39 16.19 0.82
CA LYS A 140 7.66 16.62 0.25
C LYS A 140 8.37 17.64 1.12
N SER A 141 9.69 17.58 1.10
CA SER A 141 10.58 18.54 1.74
C SER A 141 11.09 19.54 0.72
N PHE A 142 11.05 20.80 1.11
CA PHE A 142 11.74 21.88 0.41
C PHE A 142 13.03 22.22 1.16
N HIS A 143 14.17 22.14 0.49
CA HIS A 143 15.46 22.43 1.05
C HIS A 143 15.87 23.87 0.76
N PHE A 144 16.30 24.59 1.77
CA PHE A 144 16.69 25.98 1.66
C PHE A 144 18.14 26.16 2.10
N LYS A 145 18.90 27.01 1.38
CA LYS A 145 20.33 27.25 1.71
C LYS A 145 20.55 27.98 3.04
N ASP A 146 19.61 28.85 3.41
CA ASP A 146 19.77 29.79 4.51
C ASP A 146 18.64 29.65 5.58
N LYS A 147 17.88 28.59 5.52
CA LYS A 147 16.73 28.31 6.42
C LYS A 147 16.62 26.82 6.65
N ASP A 148 15.89 26.44 7.71
CA ASP A 148 15.50 25.07 7.94
C ASP A 148 14.62 24.56 6.79
N ASP A 149 14.77 23.30 6.47
CA ASP A 149 13.90 22.60 5.53
C ASP A 149 12.44 22.69 5.97
N LYS A 150 11.56 22.69 4.99
CA LYS A 150 10.11 22.72 5.26
C LYS A 150 9.43 21.53 4.60
N VAL A 151 8.73 20.76 5.43
CA VAL A 151 7.92 19.63 4.98
C VAL A 151 6.49 20.08 4.76
N PHE A 152 5.92 19.69 3.63
CA PHE A 152 4.53 19.96 3.27
C PHE A 152 3.80 18.64 3.03
N ALA A 153 2.71 18.45 3.76
CA ALA A 153 1.80 17.32 3.59
C ALA A 153 0.60 17.72 2.72
N PHE A 154 0.28 16.88 1.74
CA PHE A 154 -0.85 17.03 0.83
C PHE A 154 -1.83 15.88 1.03
N TYR A 155 -2.96 16.11 1.62
CA TYR A 155 -3.96 15.08 1.87
C TYR A 155 -5.36 15.55 1.48
N GLY A 156 -6.23 14.61 1.17
CA GLY A 156 -7.59 14.90 0.71
C GLY A 156 -8.23 13.71 0.01
N LEU A 157 -9.39 13.93 -0.58
CA LEU A 157 -10.15 12.89 -1.27
C LEU A 157 -9.44 12.41 -2.55
N SER A 158 -9.85 11.24 -3.06
CA SER A 158 -9.37 10.73 -4.35
C SER A 158 -9.70 11.75 -5.46
N GLY A 159 -8.75 11.97 -6.38
CA GLY A 159 -8.91 12.94 -7.46
C GLY A 159 -8.72 14.42 -7.07
N SER A 160 -8.38 14.73 -5.81
CA SER A 160 -8.14 16.12 -5.36
C SER A 160 -6.78 16.70 -5.78
N GLY A 161 -5.95 15.93 -6.48
CA GLY A 161 -4.64 16.38 -6.95
C GLY A 161 -3.49 16.18 -5.96
N LYS A 162 -3.66 15.34 -4.92
CA LYS A 162 -2.60 15.05 -3.92
C LYS A 162 -1.28 14.66 -4.56
N SER A 163 -1.26 13.58 -5.33
CA SER A 163 -0.05 13.07 -5.98
C SER A 163 0.52 14.08 -6.98
N THR A 164 -0.34 14.81 -7.71
CA THR A 164 0.11 15.88 -8.60
C THR A 164 0.88 16.95 -7.83
N LEU A 165 0.35 17.42 -6.71
CA LEU A 165 1.02 18.43 -5.87
C LEU A 165 2.28 17.86 -5.19
N THR A 166 2.25 16.59 -4.75
CA THR A 166 3.39 15.94 -4.13
C THR A 166 4.57 15.85 -5.12
N HIS A 167 4.30 15.49 -6.38
CA HIS A 167 5.34 15.32 -7.41
C HIS A 167 5.65 16.58 -8.21
N GLU A 168 4.96 17.69 -7.97
CA GLU A 168 5.24 18.97 -8.65
C GLU A 168 6.60 19.52 -8.21
N MET A 169 7.48 19.74 -9.18
CA MET A 169 8.86 20.21 -8.97
C MET A 169 9.09 21.68 -9.31
N TYR A 170 8.02 22.38 -9.73
CA TYR A 170 8.02 23.82 -10.02
C TYR A 170 9.15 24.25 -10.99
N ASP A 171 9.32 23.50 -12.08
CA ASP A 171 10.35 23.73 -13.10
C ASP A 171 11.79 23.77 -12.54
N GLY A 172 12.04 23.06 -11.44
CA GLY A 172 13.34 23.02 -10.77
C GLY A 172 13.70 24.31 -10.01
N LYS A 173 12.73 25.17 -9.76
CA LYS A 173 12.93 26.42 -9.01
C LYS A 173 13.34 26.19 -7.56
N TYR A 174 12.95 25.08 -7.00
CA TYR A 174 13.23 24.68 -5.61
C TYR A 174 13.99 23.37 -5.57
N ASP A 175 14.82 23.21 -4.56
CA ASP A 175 15.41 21.91 -4.22
C ASP A 175 14.39 21.12 -3.41
N ILE A 176 13.87 20.01 -3.96
CA ILE A 176 12.75 19.27 -3.41
C ILE A 176 13.10 17.78 -3.34
N THR A 177 12.73 17.14 -2.22
CA THR A 177 12.67 15.68 -2.08
C THR A 177 11.23 15.25 -1.80
N VAL A 178 10.72 14.29 -2.57
CA VAL A 178 9.44 13.64 -2.26
C VAL A 178 9.69 12.59 -1.18
N LEU A 179 9.00 12.69 -0.06
CA LEU A 179 9.13 11.80 1.10
C LEU A 179 8.21 10.59 0.96
N HIS A 180 6.95 10.81 0.73
CA HIS A 180 5.97 9.76 0.43
C HIS A 180 4.82 10.24 -0.44
N ASP A 181 4.00 9.30 -0.96
CA ASP A 181 2.86 9.66 -1.83
C ASP A 181 1.62 8.76 -1.66
N ASP A 182 1.37 8.12 -0.57
CA ASP A 182 0.09 7.43 -0.40
C ASP A 182 -0.35 7.35 1.06
N ALA A 183 0.48 6.82 1.94
CA ALA A 183 0.10 6.54 3.31
C ALA A 183 1.18 6.91 4.30
N PHE A 184 0.85 7.79 5.21
CA PHE A 184 1.70 8.20 6.31
C PHE A 184 0.89 8.56 7.55
N ILE A 185 1.57 8.77 8.64
CA ILE A 185 1.00 9.21 9.90
C ILE A 185 1.79 10.40 10.45
N ILE A 186 1.11 11.28 11.17
CA ILE A 186 1.72 12.45 11.83
C ILE A 186 1.54 12.30 13.34
N SER A 187 2.64 12.38 14.07
CA SER A 187 2.63 12.42 15.54
C SER A 187 1.89 13.67 16.05
N ARG A 188 0.97 13.47 16.97
CA ARG A 188 0.26 14.58 17.63
C ARG A 188 1.08 15.23 18.74
N GLU A 189 2.20 14.60 19.13
CA GLU A 189 3.08 15.10 20.17
C GLU A 189 4.05 16.15 19.63
N ASP A 190 4.73 15.86 18.52
CA ASP A 190 5.83 16.67 18.00
C ASP A 190 5.67 17.08 16.53
N GLY A 191 4.67 16.56 15.83
CA GLY A 191 4.42 16.85 14.42
C GLY A 191 5.28 16.05 13.45
N SER A 192 6.15 15.16 13.93
CA SER A 192 6.92 14.28 13.06
C SER A 192 6.03 13.33 12.27
N SER A 193 6.47 12.90 11.10
CA SER A 193 5.73 11.97 10.25
C SER A 193 6.48 10.66 10.04
N VAL A 194 5.72 9.59 9.87
CA VAL A 194 6.23 8.25 9.55
C VAL A 194 5.56 7.73 8.29
N ALA A 195 6.37 7.30 7.32
CA ALA A 195 5.92 6.59 6.15
C ALA A 195 5.44 5.17 6.52
N LEU A 196 4.32 4.74 5.98
CA LEU A 196 3.80 3.39 6.21
C LEU A 196 4.27 2.38 5.16
N GLU A 197 4.79 2.86 4.03
CA GLU A 197 5.16 2.05 2.87
C GLU A 197 6.50 2.48 2.28
N PRO A 198 7.43 1.54 1.96
CA PRO A 198 8.70 1.87 1.30
C PRO A 198 8.56 2.16 -0.19
N SER A 199 7.40 1.89 -0.75
CA SER A 199 7.06 2.15 -2.14
C SER A 199 5.57 2.47 -2.25
N TYR A 200 5.15 2.99 -3.40
CA TYR A 200 3.73 3.18 -3.67
C TYR A 200 3.37 2.67 -5.06
N PHE A 201 2.09 2.34 -5.23
CA PHE A 201 1.56 1.73 -6.43
C PHE A 201 0.54 2.63 -7.08
N ASP A 202 0.84 3.07 -8.29
CA ASP A 202 -0.13 3.73 -9.14
C ASP A 202 -0.86 2.71 -10.02
N LYS A 203 -2.08 3.04 -10.41
CA LYS A 203 -2.81 2.25 -11.40
C LYS A 203 -2.20 2.44 -12.77
N THR A 204 -2.04 1.35 -13.52
CA THR A 204 -1.43 1.40 -14.86
C THR A 204 -2.22 2.23 -15.86
N HIS A 205 -3.55 2.34 -15.70
CA HIS A 205 -4.36 3.15 -16.61
C HIS A 205 -4.10 4.67 -16.48
N ASP A 206 -3.47 5.12 -15.40
CA ASP A 206 -3.01 6.49 -15.25
C ASP A 206 -1.72 6.77 -16.05
N TYR A 207 -1.13 5.72 -16.64
CA TYR A 207 0.11 5.77 -17.44
C TYR A 207 -0.13 5.19 -18.83
N PRO A 208 -0.71 5.95 -19.76
CA PRO A 208 -0.93 5.48 -21.12
C PRO A 208 0.40 5.11 -21.79
N ALA A 209 0.37 4.07 -22.60
CA ALA A 209 1.54 3.57 -23.30
C ALA A 209 2.12 4.64 -24.24
N GLY A 210 3.20 5.27 -23.82
CA GLY A 210 3.90 6.30 -24.59
C GLY A 210 5.41 6.28 -24.38
N PRO A 211 6.18 6.89 -25.30
CA PRO A 211 7.64 6.84 -25.23
C PRO A 211 8.23 7.44 -23.95
N HIS A 212 7.53 8.36 -23.30
CA HIS A 212 7.97 9.00 -22.07
C HIS A 212 7.76 8.13 -20.83
N GLU A 213 6.83 7.17 -20.88
CA GLU A 213 6.44 6.31 -19.74
C GLU A 213 7.10 4.92 -19.77
N THR A 214 7.82 4.58 -20.84
CA THR A 214 8.48 3.27 -21.01
C THR A 214 9.47 2.93 -19.89
N LYS A 215 10.07 3.94 -19.25
CA LYS A 215 10.98 3.77 -18.12
C LYS A 215 10.34 3.11 -16.90
N TYR A 216 8.99 3.18 -16.78
CA TYR A 216 8.25 2.53 -15.70
C TYR A 216 7.82 1.10 -16.02
N TYR A 217 7.93 0.65 -17.27
CA TYR A 217 7.41 -0.64 -17.70
C TYR A 217 8.13 -1.84 -17.08
N THR A 218 9.35 -1.65 -16.60
CA THR A 218 10.08 -2.68 -15.86
C THR A 218 9.48 -2.95 -14.47
N THR A 219 8.64 -2.05 -13.98
CA THR A 219 8.02 -2.10 -12.66
C THR A 219 6.50 -2.33 -12.74
N ILE A 220 5.97 -2.67 -13.92
CA ILE A 220 4.55 -2.96 -14.11
C ILE A 220 4.23 -4.38 -13.67
N MET A 221 3.13 -4.51 -12.94
CA MET A 221 2.62 -5.79 -12.47
C MET A 221 1.13 -5.95 -12.78
N ASN A 222 0.71 -7.21 -12.89
CA ASN A 222 -0.70 -7.61 -13.03
C ASN A 222 -1.42 -7.03 -14.27
N CYS A 223 -0.69 -6.64 -15.30
CA CYS A 223 -1.27 -6.19 -16.56
C CYS A 223 -1.60 -7.37 -17.47
N ALA A 224 -2.63 -7.20 -18.29
CA ALA A 224 -2.89 -8.09 -19.42
C ALA A 224 -1.77 -7.96 -20.47
N VAL A 225 -1.54 -9.03 -21.22
CA VAL A 225 -0.62 -9.05 -22.35
C VAL A 225 -1.40 -9.39 -23.61
N THR A 226 -1.20 -8.64 -24.66
CA THR A 226 -1.75 -8.90 -26.00
C THR A 226 -0.64 -8.95 -27.04
N GLN A 227 -1.00 -9.07 -28.31
CA GLN A 227 -0.06 -8.94 -29.44
C GLN A 227 -0.45 -7.72 -30.27
N ASP A 228 0.56 -7.00 -30.75
CA ASP A 228 0.37 -5.95 -31.76
C ASP A 228 0.18 -6.55 -33.16
N GLU A 229 0.08 -5.69 -34.18
CA GLU A 229 -0.13 -6.09 -35.58
C GLU A 229 1.03 -6.93 -36.14
N ASP A 230 2.21 -6.81 -35.58
CA ASP A 230 3.41 -7.57 -35.93
C ASP A 230 3.57 -8.88 -35.12
N GLY A 231 2.59 -9.21 -34.27
CA GLY A 231 2.59 -10.40 -33.39
C GLY A 231 3.50 -10.27 -32.17
N LYS A 232 4.04 -9.09 -31.88
CA LYS A 232 4.87 -8.82 -30.70
C LYS A 232 4.01 -8.69 -29.47
N LYS A 233 4.43 -9.30 -28.37
CA LYS A 233 3.76 -9.17 -27.08
C LYS A 233 3.89 -7.73 -26.55
N VAL A 234 2.75 -7.14 -26.23
CA VAL A 234 2.64 -5.81 -25.64
C VAL A 234 1.79 -5.84 -24.37
N ILE A 235 2.10 -4.97 -23.44
CA ILE A 235 1.37 -4.83 -22.18
C ILE A 235 0.16 -3.91 -22.42
N VAL A 236 -1.02 -4.34 -21.95
CA VAL A 236 -2.24 -3.53 -21.98
C VAL A 236 -2.36 -2.80 -20.66
N THR A 237 -2.03 -1.52 -20.66
CA THR A 237 -2.04 -0.68 -19.44
C THR A 237 -3.41 -0.08 -19.16
N GLU A 238 -4.26 0.07 -20.18
CA GLU A 238 -5.54 0.78 -20.11
C GLU A 238 -6.76 -0.14 -19.96
N ASP A 239 -6.55 -1.44 -19.70
CA ASP A 239 -7.66 -2.37 -19.54
C ASP A 239 -8.34 -2.21 -18.18
N LEU A 240 -9.40 -1.43 -18.14
CA LEU A 240 -10.20 -1.20 -16.95
C LEU A 240 -10.92 -2.46 -16.41
N ARG A 241 -11.01 -3.53 -17.19
CA ARG A 241 -11.57 -4.83 -16.75
C ARG A 241 -10.62 -5.53 -15.80
N ASN A 242 -9.32 -5.28 -15.96
CA ASN A 242 -8.27 -5.71 -15.03
C ASN A 242 -7.75 -4.52 -14.21
N ASN A 243 -8.47 -4.19 -13.16
CA ASN A 243 -8.12 -3.06 -12.29
C ASN A 243 -6.95 -3.37 -11.32
N ASN A 244 -6.22 -4.47 -11.54
CA ASN A 244 -5.06 -4.88 -10.72
C ASN A 244 -3.71 -4.48 -11.31
N GLY A 245 -3.68 -3.94 -12.52
CA GLY A 245 -2.44 -3.42 -13.11
C GLY A 245 -1.85 -2.29 -12.25
N ARG A 246 -0.56 -2.41 -11.92
CA ARG A 246 0.15 -1.46 -11.06
C ARG A 246 1.51 -1.11 -11.62
N VAL A 247 1.85 0.16 -11.52
CA VAL A 247 3.23 0.65 -11.64
C VAL A 247 3.78 0.81 -10.24
N ILE A 248 4.91 0.16 -9.96
CA ILE A 248 5.58 0.26 -8.67
C ILE A 248 6.56 1.43 -8.74
N LYS A 249 6.43 2.37 -7.82
CA LYS A 249 7.34 3.49 -7.67
C LYS A 249 8.10 3.40 -6.36
N THR A 250 9.41 3.39 -6.47
CA THR A 250 10.36 3.42 -5.36
C THR A 250 11.31 4.59 -5.56
N ARG A 251 12.15 4.92 -4.59
CA ARG A 251 13.21 5.92 -4.74
C ARG A 251 14.16 5.64 -5.92
N TYR A 252 14.28 4.38 -6.35
CA TYR A 252 15.14 3.98 -7.47
C TYR A 252 14.47 4.08 -8.83
N THR A 253 13.14 4.02 -8.88
CA THR A 253 12.36 3.98 -10.12
C THR A 253 11.61 5.29 -10.39
N SER A 254 11.51 6.17 -9.40
CA SER A 254 10.87 7.49 -9.57
C SER A 254 11.69 8.39 -10.48
N PRO A 255 11.07 9.23 -11.34
CA PRO A 255 11.77 10.24 -12.13
C PRO A 255 12.27 11.42 -11.30
N HIS A 256 11.77 11.56 -10.08
CA HIS A 256 12.10 12.63 -9.15
C HIS A 256 12.99 12.09 -8.04
N ARG A 257 13.72 12.98 -7.38
CA ARG A 257 14.42 12.62 -6.15
C ARG A 257 13.36 12.25 -5.12
N VAL A 258 13.35 10.99 -4.76
CA VAL A 258 12.45 10.41 -3.76
C VAL A 258 13.32 9.73 -2.72
N ASP A 259 13.24 10.22 -1.52
CA ASP A 259 13.72 9.55 -0.33
C ASP A 259 12.49 9.26 0.52
N TYR A 260 12.11 7.99 0.61
CA TYR A 260 11.04 7.58 1.51
C TYR A 260 11.59 7.58 2.93
N GLU A 261 11.75 8.77 3.45
CA GLU A 261 12.26 9.03 4.79
C GLU A 261 11.11 9.56 5.65
N ASP A 262 11.29 9.38 6.93
CA ASP A 262 10.45 10.01 7.91
C ASP A 262 10.84 11.49 8.05
N ALA A 263 9.88 12.34 8.29
CA ALA A 263 10.10 13.77 8.44
C ALA A 263 9.95 14.20 9.91
N PRO A 264 10.88 15.00 10.42
CA PRO A 264 10.78 15.56 11.77
C PRO A 264 9.64 16.56 11.91
#